data_aadd02de18c1746a9814881188904d65
#
_entry.id   aadd02de18c1746a9814881188904d65
#
_cell.length_a   1.000
_cell.length_b   1.000
_cell.length_c   1.000
_cell.angle_alpha   90.00
_cell.angle_beta   90.00
_cell.angle_gamma   90.00
#
_symmetry.space_group_name_H-M   'P 1'
#
loop_
_entity.id
_entity.type
_entity.pdbx_description
1 polymer ?
#
loop_
_entity_poly.entity_id
_entity_poly.type
_entity_poly.pdbx_seq_one_letter_code
_entity_poly.pdbx_strand_id
1 'polypeptide(L)'
;MIKQCTAALLAVAAALTAAVTWAAREEHTFEVSLTIPSRPFYIIPAQPDWIHRPQVLAWQHATDSLGNLEKSFDMRHDSSAIEARLATEPFLDTGTTGEVIELRVTFNDVVLSSIIPQQVLSEEEAAVGKRVLLKIEPIKPPGGYRPGHYSGNVVLLFSASAPNGNDADA
;
A
#
# COMPACT_ATOMS: atom_id res chain seq x y z
N MET A 1 79.71 51.70 -19.81
CA MET A 1 78.26 52.00 -19.88
C MET A 1 77.41 50.84 -20.44
N ILE A 2 77.93 49.87 -21.17
CA ILE A 2 77.11 48.78 -21.75
C ILE A 2 76.73 47.68 -20.77
N LYS A 3 77.50 47.46 -19.70
CA LYS A 3 77.18 46.39 -18.69
C LYS A 3 76.03 46.71 -17.72
N GLN A 4 75.71 47.98 -17.58
CA GLN A 4 74.61 48.37 -16.72
C GLN A 4 73.23 48.31 -17.41
N CYS A 5 73.18 48.47 -18.72
CA CYS A 5 71.93 48.36 -19.47
C CYS A 5 71.43 46.93 -19.62
N THR A 6 72.34 45.95 -19.66
CA THR A 6 71.94 44.52 -19.79
C THR A 6 71.35 43.97 -18.50
N ALA A 7 71.80 44.45 -17.34
CA ALA A 7 71.18 44.01 -16.03
C ALA A 7 69.75 44.55 -15.82
N ALA A 8 69.51 45.80 -16.29
CA ALA A 8 68.16 46.40 -16.16
C ALA A 8 67.18 45.73 -17.13
N LEU A 9 67.57 45.30 -18.29
CA LEU A 9 66.70 44.60 -19.24
C LEU A 9 66.31 43.17 -18.76
N LEU A 10 67.21 42.47 -18.09
CA LEU A 10 67.00 41.17 -17.53
C LEU A 10 66.05 41.24 -16.33
N ALA A 11 66.11 42.29 -15.51
CA ALA A 11 65.17 42.49 -14.35
C ALA A 11 63.75 42.83 -14.81
N VAL A 12 63.58 43.57 -15.90
CA VAL A 12 62.25 43.85 -16.48
C VAL A 12 61.61 42.62 -17.10
N ALA A 13 62.44 41.78 -17.78
CA ALA A 13 61.92 40.52 -18.35
C ALA A 13 61.48 39.50 -17.28
N ALA A 14 62.11 39.45 -16.11
CA ALA A 14 61.73 38.58 -15.02
C ALA A 14 60.44 39.03 -14.30
N ALA A 15 60.13 40.33 -14.34
CA ALA A 15 58.91 40.86 -13.71
C ALA A 15 57.62 40.64 -14.54
N LEU A 16 57.75 40.36 -15.84
CA LEU A 16 56.63 40.15 -16.75
C LEU A 16 56.10 38.69 -16.77
N THR A 17 56.77 37.74 -16.10
CA THR A 17 56.38 36.32 -16.10
C THR A 17 55.55 35.91 -14.85
N ALA A 18 55.24 36.83 -13.94
CA ALA A 18 54.26 36.57 -12.91
C ALA A 18 52.84 36.60 -13.52
N ALA A 19 52.57 35.66 -14.44
CA ALA A 19 51.22 35.36 -14.86
C ALA A 19 50.49 34.79 -13.66
N VAL A 20 49.69 35.63 -13.01
CA VAL A 20 48.75 35.18 -11.99
C VAL A 20 47.78 34.24 -12.69
N THR A 21 48.04 32.93 -12.59
CA THR A 21 47.06 31.92 -12.97
C THR A 21 45.90 32.01 -11.98
N TRP A 22 44.89 32.76 -12.33
CA TRP A 22 43.62 32.69 -11.64
C TRP A 22 43.04 31.34 -12.00
N ALA A 23 43.11 30.38 -11.07
CA ALA A 23 42.34 29.16 -11.18
C ALA A 23 40.87 29.56 -11.16
N ALA A 24 40.20 29.53 -12.30
CA ALA A 24 38.76 29.73 -12.39
C ALA A 24 38.11 28.55 -11.66
N ARG A 25 37.56 28.83 -10.47
CA ARG A 25 36.73 27.88 -9.73
C ARG A 25 35.29 28.24 -10.02
N GLU A 26 34.59 27.34 -10.64
CA GLU A 26 33.15 27.44 -10.84
C GLU A 26 32.47 26.56 -9.83
N GLU A 27 31.52 27.13 -9.06
CA GLU A 27 30.76 26.42 -8.03
C GLU A 27 29.28 26.50 -8.41
N HIS A 28 28.67 25.32 -8.62
CA HIS A 28 27.27 25.21 -8.92
C HIS A 28 26.55 24.68 -7.70
N THR A 29 25.61 25.46 -7.19
CA THR A 29 24.72 25.04 -6.12
C THR A 29 23.34 24.81 -6.71
N PHE A 30 22.76 23.64 -6.48
CA PHE A 30 21.38 23.34 -6.83
C PHE A 30 20.64 22.82 -5.63
N GLU A 31 19.40 23.22 -5.50
CA GLU A 31 18.52 22.77 -4.44
C GLU A 31 17.84 21.46 -4.86
N VAL A 32 17.89 20.48 -3.97
CA VAL A 32 17.13 19.22 -4.11
C VAL A 32 16.11 19.19 -3.01
N SER A 33 14.83 19.17 -3.37
CA SER A 33 13.73 19.05 -2.42
C SER A 33 12.95 17.76 -2.67
N LEU A 34 12.54 17.09 -1.61
CA LEU A 34 11.67 15.92 -1.64
C LEU A 34 10.55 16.12 -0.62
N THR A 35 9.33 16.05 -1.08
CA THR A 35 8.16 16.01 -0.19
C THR A 35 7.63 14.58 -0.14
N ILE A 36 7.69 13.96 1.03
CA ILE A 36 7.06 12.66 1.28
C ILE A 36 5.66 12.96 1.83
N PRO A 37 4.58 12.69 1.07
CA PRO A 37 3.24 12.93 1.57
C PRO A 37 2.93 11.96 2.71
N SER A 38 2.34 12.46 3.80
CA SER A 38 1.74 11.61 4.82
C SER A 38 0.51 10.92 4.23
N ARG A 39 0.35 9.64 4.52
CA ARG A 39 -0.88 8.89 4.21
C ARG A 39 -1.55 8.55 5.53
N PRO A 40 -2.43 9.42 6.04
CA PRO A 40 -3.08 9.21 7.34
C PRO A 40 -3.98 7.97 7.35
N PHE A 41 -4.48 7.57 6.19
CA PHE A 41 -5.32 6.39 6.01
C PHE A 41 -4.94 5.65 4.74
N TYR A 42 -4.57 4.37 4.88
CA TYR A 42 -4.40 3.49 3.74
C TYR A 42 -4.75 2.04 4.07
N ILE A 43 -5.23 1.34 3.04
CA ILE A 43 -5.50 -0.09 3.03
C ILE A 43 -5.01 -0.59 1.68
N ILE A 44 -3.89 -1.27 1.67
CA ILE A 44 -3.26 -1.73 0.44
C ILE A 44 -2.97 -3.23 0.50
N PRO A 45 -3.17 -3.96 -0.59
CA PRO A 45 -2.72 -5.35 -0.68
C PRO A 45 -1.22 -5.44 -0.45
N ALA A 46 -0.77 -6.35 0.43
CA ALA A 46 0.66 -6.58 0.67
C ALA A 46 1.39 -7.05 -0.60
N GLN A 47 0.66 -7.65 -1.52
CA GLN A 47 1.10 -8.00 -2.87
C GLN A 47 0.09 -7.40 -3.86
N PRO A 48 0.42 -6.34 -4.59
CA PRO A 48 -0.57 -5.58 -5.36
C PRO A 48 -1.11 -6.31 -6.59
N ASP A 49 -0.37 -7.26 -7.16
CA ASP A 49 -0.66 -7.84 -8.48
C ASP A 49 -1.94 -8.69 -8.56
N TRP A 50 -2.45 -9.18 -7.43
CA TRP A 50 -3.59 -10.09 -7.43
C TRP A 50 -4.95 -9.38 -7.50
N ILE A 51 -5.07 -8.17 -6.95
CA ILE A 51 -6.36 -7.50 -6.78
C ILE A 51 -7.04 -7.14 -8.10
N HIS A 52 -6.25 -7.02 -9.17
CA HIS A 52 -6.72 -6.72 -10.53
C HIS A 52 -6.89 -7.97 -11.40
N ARG A 53 -6.74 -9.16 -10.82
CA ARG A 53 -6.85 -10.42 -11.54
C ARG A 53 -7.93 -11.31 -10.91
N PRO A 54 -8.69 -12.06 -11.71
CA PRO A 54 -9.59 -13.06 -11.17
C PRO A 54 -8.83 -14.04 -10.28
N GLN A 55 -9.39 -14.33 -9.11
CA GLN A 55 -8.86 -15.30 -8.17
C GLN A 55 -9.65 -16.59 -8.28
N VAL A 56 -8.95 -17.72 -8.27
CA VAL A 56 -9.56 -19.04 -8.43
C VAL A 56 -9.52 -19.78 -7.10
N LEU A 57 -10.68 -20.24 -6.63
CA LEU A 57 -10.77 -21.20 -5.53
C LEU A 57 -10.53 -22.59 -6.11
N ALA A 58 -9.42 -23.22 -5.72
CA ALA A 58 -9.04 -24.51 -6.26
C ALA A 58 -9.96 -25.63 -5.75
N TRP A 59 -10.39 -26.51 -6.63
CA TRP A 59 -11.10 -27.71 -6.24
C TRP A 59 -10.14 -28.72 -5.60
N GLN A 60 -10.48 -29.22 -4.43
CA GLN A 60 -9.71 -30.22 -3.68
C GLN A 60 -10.36 -31.59 -3.81
N HIS A 61 -9.86 -32.40 -4.71
CA HIS A 61 -10.38 -33.74 -5.00
C HIS A 61 -10.38 -34.70 -3.79
N ALA A 62 -9.41 -34.54 -2.89
CA ALA A 62 -9.28 -35.43 -1.72
C ALA A 62 -10.39 -35.22 -0.69
N THR A 63 -10.96 -34.04 -0.62
CA THR A 63 -11.96 -33.62 0.39
C THR A 63 -13.32 -33.25 -0.23
N ASP A 64 -13.45 -33.34 -1.55
CA ASP A 64 -14.61 -32.86 -2.31
C ASP A 64 -15.07 -31.48 -1.84
N SER A 65 -14.13 -30.55 -1.81
CA SER A 65 -14.34 -29.19 -1.32
C SER A 65 -13.59 -28.15 -2.16
N LEU A 66 -14.03 -26.90 -2.04
CA LEU A 66 -13.28 -25.75 -2.55
C LEU A 66 -12.24 -25.31 -1.53
N GLY A 67 -11.08 -24.89 -2.00
CA GLY A 67 -10.06 -24.26 -1.19
C GLY A 67 -10.46 -22.84 -0.78
N ASN A 68 -9.76 -22.30 0.20
CA ASN A 68 -9.93 -20.92 0.67
C ASN A 68 -9.03 -19.98 -0.14
N LEU A 69 -9.41 -18.71 -0.19
CA LEU A 69 -8.55 -17.63 -0.66
C LEU A 69 -8.03 -16.87 0.56
N GLU A 70 -6.71 -16.74 0.65
CA GLU A 70 -6.05 -15.96 1.70
C GLU A 70 -5.15 -14.89 1.08
N LYS A 71 -5.32 -13.64 1.51
CA LYS A 71 -4.56 -12.49 1.04
C LYS A 71 -4.26 -11.54 2.19
N SER A 72 -3.07 -10.95 2.17
CA SER A 72 -2.68 -9.98 3.21
C SER A 72 -2.84 -8.55 2.72
N PHE A 73 -3.21 -7.68 3.65
CA PHE A 73 -3.31 -6.23 3.48
C PHE A 73 -2.45 -5.53 4.52
N ASP A 74 -1.80 -4.45 4.11
CA ASP A 74 -1.16 -3.50 5.02
C ASP A 74 -2.12 -2.34 5.25
N MET A 75 -2.43 -2.07 6.50
CA MET A 75 -3.42 -1.08 6.93
C MET A 75 -2.83 -0.13 7.94
N ARG A 76 -3.25 1.13 7.86
CA ARG A 76 -2.88 2.16 8.84
C ARG A 76 -3.92 3.27 8.87
N HIS A 77 -4.13 3.81 10.05
CA HIS A 77 -4.80 5.09 10.28
C HIS A 77 -4.14 5.80 11.46
N ASP A 78 -3.86 7.10 11.32
CA ASP A 78 -3.04 7.81 12.34
C ASP A 78 -3.77 8.04 13.67
N SER A 79 -5.11 8.09 13.69
CA SER A 79 -5.87 8.55 14.85
C SER A 79 -7.26 7.92 15.00
N SER A 80 -7.54 6.79 14.36
CA SER A 80 -8.87 6.16 14.46
C SER A 80 -8.77 4.65 14.24
N ALA A 81 -9.67 3.92 14.85
CA ALA A 81 -9.91 2.52 14.54
C ALA A 81 -10.36 2.35 13.10
N ILE A 82 -10.11 1.20 12.53
CA ILE A 82 -10.54 0.85 11.17
C ILE A 82 -11.66 -0.18 11.25
N GLU A 83 -12.76 0.14 10.58
CA GLU A 83 -13.90 -0.74 10.41
C GLU A 83 -14.01 -1.26 8.99
N ALA A 84 -14.57 -2.45 8.85
CA ALA A 84 -14.84 -3.06 7.56
C ALA A 84 -16.24 -3.68 7.53
N ARG A 85 -16.84 -3.69 6.35
CA ARG A 85 -18.06 -4.43 6.04
C ARG A 85 -18.08 -4.88 4.60
N LEU A 86 -18.98 -5.76 4.27
CA LEU A 86 -19.29 -6.14 2.90
C LEU A 86 -20.30 -5.15 2.29
N ALA A 87 -20.19 -4.88 1.00
CA ALA A 87 -21.21 -4.10 0.30
C ALA A 87 -22.52 -4.90 0.17
N THR A 88 -22.40 -6.20 -0.12
CA THR A 88 -23.48 -7.19 -0.21
C THR A 88 -22.94 -8.52 0.29
N GLU A 89 -23.84 -9.43 0.71
CA GLU A 89 -23.41 -10.80 1.03
C GLU A 89 -22.85 -11.48 -0.23
N PRO A 90 -21.62 -11.99 -0.17
CA PRO A 90 -20.95 -12.49 -1.35
C PRO A 90 -21.32 -13.94 -1.63
N PHE A 91 -21.47 -14.25 -2.89
CA PHE A 91 -21.72 -15.59 -3.37
C PHE A 91 -21.10 -15.82 -4.74
N LEU A 92 -20.99 -17.08 -5.11
CA LEU A 92 -20.66 -17.52 -6.47
C LEU A 92 -21.88 -18.17 -7.07
N ASP A 93 -22.16 -17.88 -8.33
CA ASP A 93 -23.25 -18.50 -9.09
C ASP A 93 -22.78 -18.93 -10.50
N THR A 94 -23.59 -19.77 -11.14
CA THR A 94 -23.38 -20.22 -12.51
C THR A 94 -24.15 -19.40 -13.53
N GLY A 95 -24.91 -18.37 -13.09
CA GLY A 95 -25.90 -17.68 -13.91
C GLY A 95 -27.20 -18.48 -14.09
N THR A 96 -27.27 -19.70 -13.54
CA THR A 96 -28.47 -20.54 -13.57
C THR A 96 -29.19 -20.48 -12.23
N THR A 97 -30.50 -20.38 -12.25
CA THR A 97 -31.32 -20.23 -11.05
C THR A 97 -31.12 -21.39 -10.06
N GLY A 98 -30.77 -21.07 -8.81
CA GLY A 98 -30.72 -22.04 -7.70
C GLY A 98 -29.35 -22.69 -7.45
N GLU A 99 -28.31 -22.35 -8.21
CA GLU A 99 -26.95 -22.86 -7.98
C GLU A 99 -26.06 -21.76 -7.41
N VAL A 100 -26.06 -21.63 -6.09
CA VAL A 100 -25.33 -20.59 -5.37
C VAL A 100 -24.41 -21.23 -4.34
N ILE A 101 -23.18 -20.73 -4.24
CA ILE A 101 -22.23 -21.05 -3.19
C ILE A 101 -21.97 -19.77 -2.40
N GLU A 102 -22.49 -19.72 -1.18
CA GLU A 102 -22.23 -18.59 -0.28
C GLU A 102 -20.77 -18.54 0.14
N LEU A 103 -20.26 -17.32 0.35
CA LEU A 103 -18.90 -17.09 0.80
C LEU A 103 -18.90 -16.46 2.18
N ARG A 104 -18.09 -17.00 3.09
CA ARG A 104 -17.77 -16.35 4.36
C ARG A 104 -16.50 -15.53 4.16
N VAL A 105 -16.55 -14.27 4.54
CA VAL A 105 -15.42 -13.37 4.50
C VAL A 105 -14.98 -13.01 5.90
N THR A 106 -13.72 -13.29 6.21
CA THR A 106 -13.10 -12.95 7.49
C THR A 106 -11.93 -12.00 7.22
N PHE A 107 -11.84 -10.93 7.98
CA PHE A 107 -10.79 -9.94 7.85
C PHE A 107 -10.20 -9.66 9.24
N ASN A 108 -8.90 -9.88 9.43
CA ASN A 108 -8.24 -9.85 10.75
C ASN A 108 -9.00 -10.65 11.81
N ASP A 109 -9.38 -11.89 11.48
CA ASP A 109 -10.14 -12.83 12.31
C ASP A 109 -11.58 -12.39 12.66
N VAL A 110 -12.05 -11.28 12.08
CA VAL A 110 -13.40 -10.77 12.25
C VAL A 110 -14.26 -11.17 11.05
N VAL A 111 -15.38 -11.85 11.29
CA VAL A 111 -16.34 -12.20 10.23
C VAL A 111 -17.09 -10.96 9.81
N LEU A 112 -17.04 -10.63 8.53
CA LEU A 112 -17.72 -9.46 7.98
C LEU A 112 -19.13 -9.82 7.49
N SER A 113 -20.01 -8.83 7.59
CA SER A 113 -21.36 -8.87 7.00
C SER A 113 -21.65 -7.60 6.21
N SER A 114 -22.73 -7.62 5.45
CA SER A 114 -23.21 -6.44 4.72
C SER A 114 -24.02 -5.48 5.59
N ILE A 115 -24.45 -5.91 6.78
CA ILE A 115 -25.42 -5.19 7.62
C ILE A 115 -24.71 -4.17 8.52
N ILE A 116 -23.71 -4.60 9.26
CA ILE A 116 -23.07 -3.81 10.32
C ILE A 116 -21.56 -3.76 10.08
N PRO A 117 -20.94 -2.57 10.07
CA PRO A 117 -19.49 -2.44 10.10
C PRO A 117 -18.91 -3.12 11.35
N GLN A 118 -17.79 -3.80 11.18
CA GLN A 118 -17.08 -4.46 12.27
C GLN A 118 -15.69 -3.82 12.41
N GLN A 119 -15.28 -3.54 13.64
CA GLN A 119 -13.92 -3.07 13.90
C GLN A 119 -12.93 -4.18 13.60
N VAL A 120 -12.03 -3.93 12.65
CA VAL A 120 -10.98 -4.87 12.22
C VAL A 120 -9.60 -4.51 12.73
N LEU A 121 -9.39 -3.25 13.10
CA LEU A 121 -8.20 -2.78 13.83
C LEU A 121 -8.62 -1.79 14.91
N SER A 122 -8.01 -1.88 16.09
CA SER A 122 -8.12 -0.83 17.10
C SER A 122 -7.35 0.42 16.66
N GLU A 123 -7.59 1.55 17.35
CA GLU A 123 -6.86 2.79 17.08
C GLU A 123 -5.35 2.62 17.28
N GLU A 124 -4.94 1.94 18.36
CA GLU A 124 -3.53 1.70 18.66
C GLU A 124 -2.87 0.82 17.59
N GLU A 125 -3.53 -0.22 17.15
CA GLU A 125 -3.03 -1.09 16.08
C GLU A 125 -2.93 -0.35 14.75
N ALA A 126 -3.94 0.46 14.44
CA ALA A 126 -4.00 1.24 13.21
C ALA A 126 -2.92 2.35 13.19
N ALA A 127 -2.64 3.00 14.32
CA ALA A 127 -1.62 4.05 14.42
C ALA A 127 -0.20 3.52 14.12
N VAL A 128 0.11 2.33 14.60
CA VAL A 128 1.39 1.66 14.30
C VAL A 128 1.42 1.15 12.85
N GLY A 129 0.28 0.74 12.33
CA GLY A 129 0.14 0.01 11.09
C GLY A 129 0.29 -1.50 11.30
N LYS A 130 -0.58 -2.26 10.66
CA LYS A 130 -0.62 -3.72 10.83
C LYS A 130 -0.87 -4.42 9.50
N ARG A 131 -0.20 -5.54 9.34
CA ARG A 131 -0.52 -6.51 8.29
C ARG A 131 -1.62 -7.44 8.78
N VAL A 132 -2.71 -7.52 8.03
CA VAL A 132 -3.89 -8.31 8.36
C VAL A 132 -4.20 -9.31 7.26
N LEU A 133 -4.90 -10.39 7.63
CA LEU A 133 -5.28 -11.44 6.71
C LEU A 133 -6.75 -11.27 6.29
N LEU A 134 -6.99 -11.26 4.99
CA LEU A 134 -8.29 -11.50 4.37
C LEU A 134 -8.39 -12.99 4.09
N LYS A 135 -9.45 -13.63 4.56
CA LYS A 135 -9.78 -15.02 4.28
C LYS A 135 -11.19 -15.11 3.69
N ILE A 136 -11.32 -15.78 2.56
CA ILE A 136 -12.60 -16.04 1.90
C ILE A 136 -12.78 -17.54 1.82
N GLU A 137 -13.84 -18.03 2.44
CA GLU A 137 -14.16 -19.45 2.56
C GLU A 137 -15.51 -19.75 1.92
N PRO A 138 -15.59 -20.72 1.00
CA PRO A 138 -16.86 -21.16 0.47
C PRO A 138 -17.64 -21.97 1.51
N ILE A 139 -18.92 -21.68 1.65
CA ILE A 139 -19.83 -22.43 2.51
C ILE A 139 -20.40 -23.56 1.67
N LYS A 140 -20.18 -24.81 2.10
CA LYS A 140 -20.67 -25.98 1.37
C LYS A 140 -22.19 -25.99 1.35
N PRO A 141 -22.83 -25.98 0.17
CA PRO A 141 -24.27 -26.05 0.07
C PRO A 141 -24.85 -27.34 0.69
N PRO A 142 -26.06 -27.33 1.21
CA PRO A 142 -26.66 -28.53 1.81
C PRO A 142 -26.74 -29.74 0.88
N GLY A 143 -26.88 -29.49 -0.45
CA GLY A 143 -26.90 -30.51 -1.49
C GLY A 143 -25.50 -30.90 -2.02
N GLY A 144 -24.43 -30.38 -1.41
CA GLY A 144 -23.06 -30.50 -1.93
C GLY A 144 -22.78 -29.57 -3.10
N TYR A 145 -21.55 -29.63 -3.60
CA TYR A 145 -21.16 -28.86 -4.80
C TYR A 145 -21.64 -29.56 -6.06
N ARG A 146 -22.18 -28.81 -6.99
CA ARG A 146 -22.58 -29.31 -8.30
C ARG A 146 -21.53 -28.91 -9.33
N PRO A 147 -21.29 -29.74 -10.36
CA PRO A 147 -20.40 -29.37 -11.45
C PRO A 147 -20.91 -28.13 -12.19
N GLY A 148 -20.03 -27.16 -12.42
CA GLY A 148 -20.40 -25.91 -13.09
C GLY A 148 -19.23 -24.92 -13.11
N HIS A 149 -19.43 -23.83 -13.81
CA HIS A 149 -18.51 -22.70 -13.80
C HIS A 149 -19.12 -21.59 -12.95
N TYR A 150 -18.58 -21.41 -11.76
CA TYR A 150 -19.07 -20.44 -10.79
C TYR A 150 -18.24 -19.17 -10.81
N SER A 151 -18.90 -18.03 -10.73
CA SER A 151 -18.25 -16.72 -10.63
C SER A 151 -18.99 -15.80 -9.66
N GLY A 152 -18.30 -14.80 -9.12
CA GLY A 152 -18.89 -13.83 -8.21
C GLY A 152 -17.88 -12.77 -7.80
N ASN A 153 -18.35 -11.76 -7.07
CA ASN A 153 -17.53 -10.66 -6.61
C ASN A 153 -17.63 -10.51 -5.09
N VAL A 154 -16.52 -10.14 -4.46
CA VAL A 154 -16.47 -9.73 -3.06
C VAL A 154 -16.09 -8.26 -3.03
N VAL A 155 -16.97 -7.43 -2.47
CA VAL A 155 -16.74 -5.98 -2.36
C VAL A 155 -16.64 -5.61 -0.89
N LEU A 156 -15.45 -5.17 -0.49
CA LEU A 156 -15.11 -4.72 0.85
C LEU A 156 -15.23 -3.19 0.93
N LEU A 157 -15.88 -2.72 1.97
CA LEU A 157 -15.97 -1.29 2.30
C LEU A 157 -15.25 -1.08 3.62
N PHE A 158 -14.34 -0.11 3.64
CA PHE A 158 -13.59 0.27 4.82
C PHE A 158 -13.90 1.69 5.21
N SER A 159 -13.97 1.93 6.51
CA SER A 159 -14.14 3.26 7.10
C SER A 159 -13.22 3.43 8.30
N ALA A 160 -12.81 4.66 8.55
CA ALA A 160 -12.26 5.03 9.83
C ALA A 160 -13.42 5.39 10.76
N SER A 161 -13.43 4.86 11.97
CA SER A 161 -14.43 5.26 12.98
C SER A 161 -14.24 6.75 13.28
N ALA A 162 -15.35 7.48 13.30
CA ALA A 162 -15.28 8.85 13.80
C ALA A 162 -14.79 8.82 15.25
N PRO A 163 -13.88 9.70 15.69
CA PRO A 163 -13.52 9.80 17.08
C PRO A 163 -14.82 9.97 17.89
N ASN A 164 -14.99 9.15 18.92
CA ASN A 164 -16.15 9.23 19.79
C ASN A 164 -16.19 10.65 20.38
N GLY A 165 -17.14 11.46 19.92
CA GLY A 165 -17.31 12.86 20.35
C GLY A 165 -17.84 13.00 21.75
N ASN A 166 -17.29 12.28 22.74
CA ASN A 166 -17.70 12.37 24.16
C ASN A 166 -16.77 13.20 25.02
N ASP A 167 -15.77 13.88 24.44
CA ASP A 167 -14.85 14.74 25.22
C ASP A 167 -15.12 16.25 25.01
N ALA A 168 -16.33 16.64 24.63
CA ALA A 168 -16.68 18.04 24.43
C ALA A 168 -17.65 18.58 25.50
N ASP A 169 -17.62 18.07 26.75
CA ASP A 169 -18.28 18.69 27.90
C ASP A 169 -17.61 18.24 29.19
N ALA A 170 -16.47 18.86 29.51
CA ALA A 170 -15.92 18.90 30.86
C ALA A 170 -15.16 20.21 31.09
#